data_22da106466af3bfd133eb113af696545
#
_entry.id   22da106466af3bfd133eb113af696545
#
_cell.length_a   1.000
_cell.length_b   1.000
_cell.length_c   1.000
_cell.angle_alpha   90.00
_cell.angle_beta   90.00
_cell.angle_gamma   90.00
#
_symmetry.space_group_name_H-M   'P 1'
#
loop_
_entity.id
_entity.type
_entity.pdbx_description
1 polymer ?
#
loop_
_entity_poly.entity_id
_entity_poly.type
_entity_poly.pdbx_seq_one_letter_code
_entity_poly.pdbx_strand_id
1 'polypeptide(L)'
;RNIEQSEEVIKDDDNIDELETQIQVLCVELIRKEAPLASDLRRIVSALQIVDELERIGDYAEGIAKISITMGNLIPINELVLIPKMAENSVNMLSRSLESYTLRDFSLCSSILEELRSKDKDINAMHKQVQKELLNTIKSDSSKGGEQATYLMWAAHNLERIADRSKNIAERSLFQVTGEIN
;
A
#
# COMPACT_ATOMS: atom_id res chain seq x y z
N ARG A 1 -5.08 16.07 -9.81
CA ARG A 1 -3.75 16.63 -9.44
C ARG A 1 -3.98 17.87 -8.58
N ASN A 2 -3.74 17.74 -7.30
CA ASN A 2 -3.79 18.84 -6.34
C ASN A 2 -2.40 18.96 -5.72
N ILE A 3 -1.66 20.03 -6.08
CA ILE A 3 -0.26 20.21 -5.65
C ILE A 3 -0.19 20.41 -4.14
N GLU A 4 -1.06 21.24 -3.56
CA GLU A 4 -1.12 21.50 -2.12
C GLU A 4 -1.33 20.19 -1.32
N GLN A 5 -2.30 19.38 -1.72
CA GLN A 5 -2.54 18.07 -1.11
C GLN A 5 -1.37 17.10 -1.30
N SER A 6 -0.67 17.17 -2.44
CA SER A 6 0.52 16.34 -2.68
C SER A 6 1.69 16.74 -1.77
N GLU A 7 1.87 18.04 -1.52
CA GLU A 7 2.87 18.55 -0.58
C GLU A 7 2.56 18.15 0.88
N GLU A 8 1.28 18.11 1.25
CA GLU A 8 0.85 17.57 2.56
C GLU A 8 1.20 16.09 2.70
N VAL A 9 0.91 15.26 1.69
CA VAL A 9 1.23 13.82 1.71
C VAL A 9 2.73 13.59 1.87
N ILE A 10 3.58 14.35 1.17
CA ILE A 10 5.05 14.26 1.28
C ILE A 10 5.52 14.61 2.70
N LYS A 11 4.91 15.61 3.32
CA LYS A 11 5.24 16.00 4.69
C LYS A 11 4.75 14.99 5.73
N ASP A 12 3.59 14.36 5.49
CA ASP A 12 3.02 13.39 6.40
C ASP A 12 3.80 12.08 6.42
N ASP A 13 4.57 11.78 5.37
CA ASP A 13 5.46 10.62 5.30
C ASP A 13 6.53 10.64 6.39
N ASP A 14 7.15 11.80 6.66
CA ASP A 14 8.10 11.98 7.77
C ASP A 14 7.48 11.56 9.14
N ASN A 15 6.17 11.80 9.33
CA ASN A 15 5.46 11.40 10.55
C ASN A 15 5.25 9.88 10.62
N ILE A 16 5.05 9.22 9.48
CA ILE A 16 4.91 7.75 9.39
C ILE A 16 6.22 7.09 9.78
N ASP A 17 7.36 7.57 9.27
CA ASP A 17 8.71 7.08 9.59
C ASP A 17 9.03 7.23 11.08
N GLU A 18 8.66 8.37 11.66
CA GLU A 18 8.84 8.60 13.10
C GLU A 18 7.99 7.62 13.93
N LEU A 19 6.74 7.39 13.55
CA LEU A 19 5.85 6.44 14.22
C LEU A 19 6.34 5.00 14.07
N GLU A 20 6.83 4.60 12.90
CA GLU A 20 7.46 3.30 12.70
C GLU A 20 8.60 3.09 13.70
N THR A 21 9.56 4.03 13.75
CA THR A 21 10.70 3.97 14.66
C THR A 21 10.26 3.88 16.12
N GLN A 22 9.27 4.67 16.54
CA GLN A 22 8.74 4.64 17.91
C GLN A 22 8.12 3.29 18.25
N ILE A 23 7.32 2.71 17.34
CA ILE A 23 6.67 1.41 17.54
C ILE A 23 7.71 0.31 17.61
N GLN A 24 8.72 0.32 16.73
CA GLN A 24 9.80 -0.68 16.74
C GLN A 24 10.56 -0.65 18.08
N VAL A 25 10.96 0.53 18.57
CA VAL A 25 11.62 0.69 19.86
C VAL A 25 10.74 0.17 21.00
N LEU A 26 9.45 0.52 20.99
CA LEU A 26 8.49 0.07 22.01
C LEU A 26 8.33 -1.45 22.01
N CYS A 27 8.24 -2.08 20.84
CA CYS A 27 8.14 -3.53 20.71
C CYS A 27 9.39 -4.24 21.28
N VAL A 28 10.59 -3.76 20.94
CA VAL A 28 11.85 -4.31 21.47
C VAL A 28 11.94 -4.15 22.99
N GLU A 29 11.52 -3.00 23.52
CA GLU A 29 11.49 -2.77 24.97
C GLU A 29 10.50 -3.69 25.70
N LEU A 30 9.31 -3.93 25.12
CA LEU A 30 8.32 -4.84 25.67
C LEU A 30 8.88 -6.28 25.72
N ILE A 31 9.52 -6.74 24.65
CA ILE A 31 10.17 -8.07 24.64
C ILE A 31 11.23 -8.18 25.74
N ARG A 32 12.05 -7.14 25.88
CA ARG A 32 13.14 -7.12 26.87
C ARG A 32 12.64 -7.07 28.33
N LYS A 33 11.60 -6.28 28.61
CA LYS A 33 11.12 -6.03 29.97
C LYS A 33 10.17 -7.11 30.45
N GLU A 34 9.23 -7.53 29.59
CA GLU A 34 8.11 -8.38 29.97
C GLU A 34 8.35 -9.88 29.66
N ALA A 35 9.40 -10.21 28.85
CA ALA A 35 9.69 -11.56 28.38
C ALA A 35 8.41 -12.31 27.91
N PRO A 36 7.62 -11.74 26.99
CA PRO A 36 6.31 -12.24 26.61
C PRO A 36 6.41 -13.64 26.00
N LEU A 37 5.39 -14.47 26.23
CA LEU A 37 5.33 -15.84 25.76
C LEU A 37 4.15 -16.05 24.80
N ALA A 38 4.29 -17.05 23.94
CA ALA A 38 3.22 -17.55 23.07
C ALA A 38 2.48 -16.43 22.31
N SER A 39 1.20 -16.21 22.60
CA SER A 39 0.33 -15.26 21.90
C SER A 39 0.79 -13.80 22.01
N ASP A 40 1.32 -13.39 23.17
CA ASP A 40 1.76 -12.01 23.35
C ASP A 40 3.04 -11.71 22.56
N LEU A 41 3.98 -12.66 22.53
CA LEU A 41 5.15 -12.52 21.66
C LEU A 41 4.77 -12.47 20.18
N ARG A 42 3.83 -13.31 19.72
CA ARG A 42 3.35 -13.27 18.35
C ARG A 42 2.72 -11.92 17.99
N ARG A 43 1.97 -11.31 18.91
CA ARG A 43 1.36 -9.99 18.71
C ARG A 43 2.42 -8.90 18.51
N ILE A 44 3.48 -8.90 19.34
CA ILE A 44 4.56 -7.93 19.21
C ILE A 44 5.32 -8.14 17.90
N VAL A 45 5.61 -9.39 17.53
CA VAL A 45 6.27 -9.71 16.25
C VAL A 45 5.40 -9.31 15.06
N SER A 46 4.09 -9.56 15.11
CA SER A 46 3.17 -9.12 14.06
C SER A 46 3.11 -7.59 13.96
N ALA A 47 3.11 -6.87 15.09
CA ALA A 47 3.14 -5.40 15.10
C ALA A 47 4.42 -4.86 14.43
N LEU A 48 5.59 -5.43 14.73
CA LEU A 48 6.85 -5.06 14.06
C LEU A 48 6.79 -5.23 12.54
N GLN A 49 6.23 -6.35 12.07
CA GLN A 49 6.10 -6.63 10.65
C GLN A 49 5.05 -5.76 9.97
N ILE A 50 3.97 -5.43 10.66
CA ILE A 50 2.89 -4.59 10.12
C ILE A 50 3.33 -3.13 10.00
N VAL A 51 4.07 -2.61 10.98
CA VAL A 51 4.53 -1.23 10.91
C VAL A 51 5.51 -1.01 9.76
N ASP A 52 6.36 -1.98 9.46
CA ASP A 52 7.26 -2.01 8.29
C ASP A 52 6.48 -2.00 6.95
N GLU A 53 5.35 -2.73 6.87
CA GLU A 53 4.49 -2.69 5.69
C GLU A 53 3.74 -1.35 5.57
N LEU A 54 3.39 -0.69 6.68
CA LEU A 54 2.71 0.61 6.69
C LEU A 54 3.65 1.74 6.26
N GLU A 55 4.90 1.75 6.73
CA GLU A 55 5.93 2.67 6.26
C GLU A 55 6.09 2.58 4.74
N ARG A 56 6.24 1.37 4.19
CA ARG A 56 6.32 1.17 2.74
C ARG A 56 5.09 1.65 1.98
N ILE A 57 3.91 1.57 2.58
CA ILE A 57 2.69 2.13 1.98
C ILE A 57 2.77 3.66 1.96
N GLY A 58 3.30 4.29 3.00
CA GLY A 58 3.64 5.71 3.05
C GLY A 58 4.57 6.11 1.91
N ASP A 59 5.71 5.45 1.77
CA ASP A 59 6.68 5.63 0.68
C ASP A 59 6.02 5.61 -0.71
N TYR A 60 5.12 4.63 -0.97
CA TYR A 60 4.42 4.56 -2.25
C TYR A 60 3.42 5.69 -2.44
N ALA A 61 2.75 6.14 -1.37
CA ALA A 61 1.84 7.29 -1.42
C ALA A 61 2.62 8.59 -1.67
N GLU A 62 3.75 8.78 -0.99
CA GLU A 62 4.70 9.86 -1.22
C GLU A 62 5.20 9.87 -2.68
N GLY A 63 5.57 8.70 -3.21
CA GLY A 63 5.97 8.53 -4.60
C GLY A 63 4.88 8.97 -5.59
N ILE A 64 3.60 8.67 -5.32
CA ILE A 64 2.47 9.15 -6.14
C ILE A 64 2.32 10.67 -6.02
N ALA A 65 2.49 11.24 -4.83
CA ALA A 65 2.43 12.68 -4.61
C ALA A 65 3.54 13.43 -5.37
N LYS A 66 4.79 12.95 -5.33
CA LYS A 66 5.92 13.48 -6.11
C LYS A 66 5.65 13.43 -7.62
N ILE A 67 5.06 12.33 -8.11
CA ILE A 67 4.63 12.20 -9.51
C ILE A 67 3.55 13.24 -9.83
N SER A 68 2.57 13.45 -8.96
CA SER A 68 1.50 14.43 -9.15
C SER A 68 2.05 15.86 -9.31
N ILE A 69 3.03 16.23 -8.46
CA ILE A 69 3.72 17.54 -8.53
C ILE A 69 4.50 17.67 -9.85
N THR A 70 5.28 16.64 -10.19
CA THR A 70 6.12 16.64 -11.40
C THR A 70 5.27 16.76 -12.66
N MET A 71 4.12 16.09 -12.71
CA MET A 71 3.18 16.20 -13.82
C MET A 71 2.46 17.55 -13.87
N GLY A 72 2.34 18.24 -12.75
CA GLY A 72 1.80 19.59 -12.65
C GLY A 72 0.53 19.81 -13.49
N ASN A 73 0.58 20.83 -14.33
CA ASN A 73 -0.51 21.24 -15.21
C ASN A 73 -0.47 20.62 -16.62
N LEU A 74 0.27 19.53 -16.82
CA LEU A 74 0.27 18.82 -18.11
C LEU A 74 -1.14 18.39 -18.48
N ILE A 75 -1.52 18.59 -19.73
CA ILE A 75 -2.83 18.17 -20.23
C ILE A 75 -2.90 16.64 -20.19
N PRO A 76 -3.94 16.05 -19.58
CA PRO A 76 -4.08 14.60 -19.52
C PRO A 76 -4.09 13.97 -20.93
N ILE A 77 -3.29 12.92 -21.12
CA ILE A 77 -3.19 12.24 -22.42
C ILE A 77 -4.43 11.39 -22.74
N ASN A 78 -5.15 10.91 -21.72
CA ASN A 78 -6.37 10.09 -21.86
C ASN A 78 -7.23 10.19 -20.60
N GLU A 79 -8.50 9.74 -20.69
CA GLU A 79 -9.31 9.47 -19.49
C GLU A 79 -8.72 8.29 -18.71
N LEU A 80 -8.21 8.59 -17.52
CA LEU A 80 -7.56 7.61 -16.65
C LEU A 80 -8.60 6.91 -15.76
N VAL A 81 -9.45 6.08 -16.35
CA VAL A 81 -10.53 5.40 -15.60
C VAL A 81 -10.00 4.37 -14.61
N LEU A 82 -8.96 3.64 -14.98
CA LEU A 82 -8.44 2.53 -14.17
C LEU A 82 -7.59 2.99 -12.98
N ILE A 83 -6.77 4.02 -13.12
CA ILE A 83 -5.89 4.49 -12.03
C ILE A 83 -6.69 4.96 -10.81
N PRO A 84 -7.74 5.80 -10.93
CA PRO A 84 -8.60 6.13 -9.79
C PRO A 84 -9.26 4.90 -9.16
N LYS A 85 -9.70 3.93 -9.96
CA LYS A 85 -10.28 2.69 -9.47
C LYS A 85 -9.27 1.80 -8.72
N MET A 86 -8.02 1.75 -9.20
CA MET A 86 -6.93 1.09 -8.47
C MET A 86 -6.68 1.77 -7.14
N ALA A 87 -6.67 3.10 -7.08
CA ALA A 87 -6.49 3.85 -5.85
C ALA A 87 -7.59 3.55 -4.83
N GLU A 88 -8.86 3.61 -5.24
CA GLU A 88 -10.00 3.28 -4.38
C GLU A 88 -9.90 1.85 -3.82
N ASN A 89 -9.56 0.88 -4.68
CA ASN A 89 -9.41 -0.52 -4.27
C ASN A 89 -8.23 -0.70 -3.30
N SER A 90 -7.09 -0.04 -3.54
CA SER A 90 -5.91 -0.14 -2.66
C SER A 90 -6.19 0.44 -1.28
N VAL A 91 -6.86 1.59 -1.18
CA VAL A 91 -7.30 2.19 0.09
C VAL A 91 -8.27 1.27 0.83
N ASN A 92 -9.23 0.68 0.11
CA ASN A 92 -10.16 -0.29 0.70
C ASN A 92 -9.43 -1.53 1.22
N MET A 93 -8.46 -2.06 0.47
CA MET A 93 -7.65 -3.21 0.92
C MET A 93 -6.85 -2.88 2.18
N LEU A 94 -6.24 -1.70 2.25
CA LEU A 94 -5.53 -1.24 3.46
C LEU A 94 -6.47 -1.17 4.66
N SER A 95 -7.63 -0.54 4.50
CA SER A 95 -8.62 -0.44 5.59
C SER A 95 -9.06 -1.82 6.10
N ARG A 96 -9.34 -2.76 5.20
CA ARG A 96 -9.73 -4.13 5.55
C ARG A 96 -8.60 -4.91 6.22
N SER A 97 -7.35 -4.71 5.80
CA SER A 97 -6.20 -5.36 6.43
C SER A 97 -5.96 -4.88 7.86
N LEU A 98 -6.13 -3.59 8.13
CA LEU A 98 -6.06 -3.02 9.48
C LEU A 98 -7.22 -3.49 10.38
N GLU A 99 -8.42 -3.62 9.81
CA GLU A 99 -9.55 -4.22 10.51
C GLU A 99 -9.21 -5.66 10.94
N SER A 100 -8.64 -6.48 10.06
CA SER A 100 -8.22 -7.83 10.37
C SER A 100 -7.27 -7.88 11.58
N TYR A 101 -6.33 -6.95 11.68
CA TYR A 101 -5.39 -6.88 12.81
C TYR A 101 -6.09 -6.62 14.15
N THR A 102 -7.16 -5.85 14.16
CA THR A 102 -7.89 -5.49 15.38
C THR A 102 -8.86 -6.56 15.86
N LEU A 103 -9.44 -7.36 14.95
CA LEU A 103 -10.50 -8.33 15.24
C LEU A 103 -10.04 -9.54 16.07
N ARG A 104 -8.82 -10.02 15.87
CA ARG A 104 -8.21 -11.15 16.59
C ARG A 104 -9.04 -12.45 16.57
N ASP A 105 -9.84 -12.62 15.54
CA ASP A 105 -10.68 -13.80 15.32
C ASP A 105 -10.20 -14.55 14.08
N PHE A 106 -9.98 -15.86 14.23
CA PHE A 106 -9.46 -16.68 13.14
C PHE A 106 -10.36 -16.68 11.90
N SER A 107 -11.66 -16.84 12.10
CA SER A 107 -12.61 -16.95 10.98
C SER A 107 -12.70 -15.65 10.20
N LEU A 108 -12.75 -14.52 10.93
CA LEU A 108 -12.81 -13.19 10.33
C LEU A 108 -11.49 -12.83 9.63
N CYS A 109 -10.34 -13.05 10.27
CA CYS A 109 -9.03 -12.80 9.66
C CYS A 109 -8.83 -13.64 8.39
N SER A 110 -9.21 -14.92 8.42
CA SER A 110 -9.13 -15.81 7.26
C SER A 110 -10.05 -15.35 6.13
N SER A 111 -11.28 -14.95 6.43
CA SER A 111 -12.25 -14.44 5.44
C SER A 111 -11.75 -13.14 4.78
N ILE A 112 -11.19 -12.21 5.59
CA ILE A 112 -10.62 -10.97 5.06
C ILE A 112 -9.42 -11.27 4.17
N LEU A 113 -8.52 -12.16 4.56
CA LEU A 113 -7.37 -12.52 3.76
C LEU A 113 -7.77 -13.09 2.39
N GLU A 114 -8.78 -13.97 2.33
CA GLU A 114 -9.27 -14.51 1.07
C GLU A 114 -9.93 -13.42 0.19
N GLU A 115 -10.68 -12.49 0.80
CA GLU A 115 -11.19 -11.30 0.10
C GLU A 115 -10.04 -10.48 -0.52
N LEU A 116 -8.99 -10.19 0.27
CA LEU A 116 -7.85 -9.39 -0.19
C LEU A 116 -7.02 -10.10 -1.26
N ARG A 117 -6.85 -11.43 -1.19
CA ARG A 117 -6.22 -12.23 -2.24
C ARG A 117 -6.98 -12.16 -3.58
N SER A 118 -8.30 -12.07 -3.54
CA SER A 118 -9.11 -11.88 -4.74
C SER A 118 -8.93 -10.47 -5.31
N LYS A 119 -9.02 -9.44 -4.46
CA LYS A 119 -8.85 -8.03 -4.86
C LYS A 119 -7.45 -7.73 -5.41
N ASP A 120 -6.42 -8.33 -4.84
CA ASP A 120 -5.03 -8.24 -5.33
C ASP A 120 -4.94 -8.72 -6.79
N LYS A 121 -5.58 -9.83 -7.14
CA LYS A 121 -5.62 -10.32 -8.54
C LYS A 121 -6.31 -9.32 -9.47
N ASP A 122 -7.39 -8.68 -9.02
CA ASP A 122 -8.10 -7.67 -9.80
C ASP A 122 -7.24 -6.41 -10.02
N ILE A 123 -6.54 -5.93 -9.00
CA ILE A 123 -5.60 -4.80 -9.11
C ILE A 123 -4.45 -5.15 -10.05
N ASN A 124 -3.89 -6.34 -9.95
CA ASN A 124 -2.84 -6.81 -10.85
C ASN A 124 -3.32 -6.89 -12.33
N ALA A 125 -4.57 -7.24 -12.56
CA ALA A 125 -5.16 -7.23 -13.89
C ALA A 125 -5.36 -5.79 -14.41
N MET A 126 -5.86 -4.88 -13.57
CA MET A 126 -5.98 -3.46 -13.91
C MET A 126 -4.62 -2.82 -14.20
N HIS A 127 -3.58 -3.11 -13.39
CA HIS A 127 -2.22 -2.63 -13.62
C HIS A 127 -1.69 -3.05 -15.00
N LYS A 128 -1.84 -4.33 -15.37
CA LYS A 128 -1.44 -4.85 -16.71
C LYS A 128 -2.21 -4.14 -17.83
N GLN A 129 -3.48 -3.85 -17.63
CA GLN A 129 -4.28 -3.12 -18.61
C GLN A 129 -3.80 -1.68 -18.77
N VAL A 130 -3.57 -0.95 -17.67
CA VAL A 130 -3.00 0.41 -17.66
C VAL A 130 -1.67 0.43 -18.42
N GLN A 131 -0.76 -0.50 -18.12
CA GLN A 131 0.53 -0.59 -18.81
C GLN A 131 0.34 -0.76 -20.33
N LYS A 132 -0.56 -1.63 -20.75
CA LYS A 132 -0.83 -1.87 -22.18
C LYS A 132 -1.40 -0.62 -22.86
N GLU A 133 -2.33 0.08 -22.24
CA GLU A 133 -2.94 1.32 -22.75
C GLU A 133 -1.91 2.42 -22.89
N LEU A 134 -1.09 2.65 -21.86
CA LEU A 134 -0.06 3.68 -21.86
C LEU A 134 1.07 3.38 -22.86
N LEU A 135 1.49 2.12 -23.01
CA LEU A 135 2.44 1.72 -24.05
C LEU A 135 1.92 1.96 -25.47
N ASN A 136 0.62 1.78 -25.71
CA ASN A 136 0.02 2.10 -27.01
C ASN A 136 0.02 3.62 -27.24
N THR A 137 -0.23 4.41 -26.21
CA THR A 137 -0.14 5.88 -26.30
C THR A 137 1.27 6.34 -26.67
N ILE A 138 2.30 5.78 -26.02
CA ILE A 138 3.71 6.09 -26.33
C ILE A 138 4.04 5.77 -27.80
N LYS A 139 3.51 4.66 -28.33
CA LYS A 139 3.75 4.24 -29.73
C LYS A 139 3.05 5.15 -30.75
N SER A 140 1.87 5.68 -30.40
CA SER A 140 1.07 6.51 -31.31
C SER A 140 1.50 7.99 -31.33
N ASP A 141 2.04 8.52 -30.23
CA ASP A 141 2.51 9.90 -30.12
C ASP A 141 3.78 9.99 -29.24
N SER A 142 4.92 9.80 -29.89
CA SER A 142 6.22 9.77 -29.24
C SER A 142 6.71 11.13 -28.74
N SER A 143 6.09 12.25 -29.17
CA SER A 143 6.67 13.57 -28.94
C SER A 143 6.17 14.30 -27.68
N LYS A 144 5.00 13.99 -27.15
CA LYS A 144 4.40 14.67 -26.01
C LYS A 144 3.77 13.75 -24.95
N GLY A 145 3.46 12.51 -25.29
CA GLY A 145 2.78 11.56 -24.41
C GLY A 145 3.71 10.64 -23.61
N GLY A 146 4.96 10.45 -24.06
CA GLY A 146 5.87 9.44 -23.53
C GLY A 146 6.26 9.68 -22.08
N GLU A 147 6.61 10.90 -21.73
CA GLU A 147 7.00 11.26 -20.35
C GLU A 147 5.81 11.10 -19.38
N GLN A 148 4.66 11.67 -19.75
CA GLN A 148 3.45 11.57 -18.94
C GLN A 148 2.98 10.12 -18.77
N ALA A 149 3.03 9.31 -19.83
CA ALA A 149 2.69 7.90 -19.77
C ALA A 149 3.63 7.14 -18.81
N THR A 150 4.93 7.49 -18.77
CA THR A 150 5.88 6.91 -17.83
C THR A 150 5.52 7.23 -16.39
N TYR A 151 5.20 8.49 -16.07
CA TYR A 151 4.74 8.87 -14.72
C TYR A 151 3.46 8.14 -14.31
N LEU A 152 2.50 7.99 -15.22
CA LEU A 152 1.26 7.27 -14.95
C LEU A 152 1.49 5.76 -14.74
N MET A 153 2.46 5.16 -15.45
CA MET A 153 2.86 3.77 -15.21
C MET A 153 3.47 3.60 -13.81
N TRP A 154 4.30 4.55 -13.36
CA TRP A 154 4.85 4.53 -12.00
C TRP A 154 3.77 4.73 -10.93
N ALA A 155 2.83 5.64 -11.14
CA ALA A 155 1.71 5.81 -10.23
C ALA A 155 0.85 4.53 -10.12
N ALA A 156 0.55 3.89 -11.24
CA ALA A 156 -0.18 2.61 -11.25
C ALA A 156 0.62 1.48 -10.57
N HIS A 157 1.94 1.45 -10.75
CA HIS A 157 2.81 0.50 -10.04
C HIS A 157 2.76 0.74 -8.53
N ASN A 158 2.89 1.98 -8.06
CA ASN A 158 2.82 2.29 -6.63
C ASN A 158 1.47 1.86 -6.02
N LEU A 159 0.35 2.06 -6.73
CA LEU A 159 -0.96 1.60 -6.27
C LEU A 159 -1.05 0.06 -6.18
N GLU A 160 -0.47 -0.67 -7.13
CA GLU A 160 -0.35 -2.12 -7.06
C GLU A 160 0.48 -2.55 -5.85
N ARG A 161 1.60 -1.86 -5.58
CA ARG A 161 2.43 -2.14 -4.39
C ARG A 161 1.69 -1.88 -3.08
N ILE A 162 0.91 -0.81 -2.97
CA ILE A 162 0.05 -0.55 -1.79
C ILE A 162 -0.92 -1.71 -1.55
N ALA A 163 -1.54 -2.22 -2.60
CA ALA A 163 -2.45 -3.37 -2.50
C ALA A 163 -1.73 -4.65 -2.03
N ASP A 164 -0.55 -4.93 -2.59
CA ASP A 164 0.28 -6.07 -2.19
C ASP A 164 0.71 -5.98 -0.71
N ARG A 165 1.16 -4.80 -0.25
CA ARG A 165 1.48 -4.55 1.17
C ARG A 165 0.27 -4.73 2.07
N SER A 166 -0.90 -4.25 1.66
CA SER A 166 -2.15 -4.43 2.40
C SER A 166 -2.51 -5.91 2.59
N LYS A 167 -2.31 -6.74 1.58
CA LYS A 167 -2.46 -8.19 1.68
C LYS A 167 -1.48 -8.79 2.70
N ASN A 168 -0.20 -8.36 2.68
CA ASN A 168 0.80 -8.82 3.65
C ASN A 168 0.39 -8.49 5.09
N ILE A 169 -0.17 -7.30 5.35
CA ILE A 169 -0.71 -6.95 6.68
C ILE A 169 -1.77 -7.95 7.13
N ALA A 170 -2.70 -8.36 6.24
CA ALA A 170 -3.71 -9.36 6.58
C ALA A 170 -3.09 -10.75 6.86
N GLU A 171 -2.04 -11.13 6.15
CA GLU A 171 -1.29 -12.37 6.43
C GLU A 171 -0.63 -12.31 7.82
N ARG A 172 -0.04 -11.18 8.21
CA ARG A 172 0.52 -10.98 9.56
C ARG A 172 -0.56 -10.95 10.63
N SER A 173 -1.74 -10.43 10.31
CA SER A 173 -2.91 -10.48 11.22
C SER A 173 -3.39 -11.91 11.46
N LEU A 174 -3.41 -12.75 10.44
CA LEU A 174 -3.74 -14.16 10.58
C LEU A 174 -2.67 -14.92 11.39
N PHE A 175 -1.37 -14.67 11.13
CA PHE A 175 -0.26 -15.22 11.91
C PHE A 175 -0.37 -14.87 13.41
N GLN A 176 -0.77 -13.64 13.75
CA GLN A 176 -0.99 -13.24 15.14
C GLN A 176 -1.94 -14.19 15.88
N VAL A 177 -2.97 -14.68 15.20
CA VAL A 177 -4.01 -15.54 15.78
C VAL A 177 -3.59 -17.01 15.76
N THR A 178 -3.04 -17.49 14.66
CA THR A 178 -2.75 -18.92 14.44
C THR A 178 -1.35 -19.33 14.91
N GLY A 179 -0.37 -18.47 14.73
CA GLY A 179 1.05 -18.79 14.86
C GLY A 179 1.62 -19.51 13.63
N GLU A 180 0.85 -19.69 12.56
CA GLU A 180 1.28 -20.33 11.32
C GLU A 180 1.71 -19.27 10.30
N ILE A 181 2.88 -19.46 9.68
CA ILE A 181 3.38 -18.60 8.59
C ILE A 181 2.90 -19.23 7.28
N ASN A 182 2.00 -18.58 6.58
CA ASN A 182 1.45 -19.01 5.28
C ASN A 182 2.21 -18.38 4.11
#